data_95971fd521aa061eed25041980601bd1
#
_entry.id   95971fd521aa061eed25041980601bd1
#
_cell.length_a   1.000
_cell.length_b   1.000
_cell.length_c   1.000
_cell.angle_alpha   90.00
_cell.angle_beta   90.00
_cell.angle_gamma   90.00
#
_symmetry.space_group_name_H-M   'P 1'
#
loop_
_entity.id
_entity.type
_entity.pdbx_description
1 polymer ?
#
loop_
_entity_poly.entity_id
_entity_poly.type
_entity_poly.pdbx_seq_one_letter_code
_entity_poly.pdbx_strand_id
1 'polypeptide(L)'
;MKTEQIIKELNALKIDDDNEDEMIERIDALMQELSKNNDADTACEAMILLLERHPDADFGGPGAIVHTIEDHIGKYESLLCDSLSRQPTEYTVMLLQRMINGE
;
A
#
# COMPACT_ATOMS: atom_id res chain seq x y z
N MET A 1 -8.47 14.03 -6.26
CA MET A 1 -7.56 14.38 -5.16
C MET A 1 -6.13 14.44 -5.67
N LYS A 2 -5.36 15.37 -5.14
CA LYS A 2 -3.93 15.44 -5.46
C LYS A 2 -3.19 14.32 -4.73
N THR A 3 -2.12 13.83 -5.33
CA THR A 3 -1.29 12.75 -4.74
C THR A 3 -0.78 13.13 -3.35
N GLU A 4 -0.36 14.37 -3.16
CA GLU A 4 0.09 14.88 -1.87
C GLU A 4 -0.98 14.72 -0.77
N GLN A 5 -2.23 15.00 -1.10
CA GLN A 5 -3.35 14.84 -0.16
C GLN A 5 -3.58 13.36 0.18
N ILE A 6 -3.46 12.49 -0.82
CA ILE A 6 -3.61 11.05 -0.64
C ILE A 6 -2.51 10.51 0.28
N ILE A 7 -1.26 10.92 0.04
CA ILE A 7 -0.11 10.53 0.89
C ILE A 7 -0.36 10.96 2.34
N LYS A 8 -0.81 12.19 2.53
CA LYS A 8 -1.07 12.74 3.86
C LYS A 8 -2.14 11.92 4.58
N GLU A 9 -3.20 11.56 3.86
CA GLU A 9 -4.28 10.76 4.45
C GLU A 9 -3.80 9.34 4.77
N LEU A 10 -3.04 8.70 3.88
CA LEU A 10 -2.48 7.37 4.13
C LEU A 10 -1.58 7.36 5.35
N ASN A 11 -0.75 8.40 5.51
CA ASN A 11 0.16 8.50 6.66
C ASN A 11 -0.57 8.72 7.98
N ALA A 12 -1.78 9.28 7.94
CA ALA A 12 -2.60 9.55 9.13
C ALA A 12 -3.55 8.41 9.46
N LEU A 13 -3.77 7.47 8.55
CA LEU A 13 -4.71 6.37 8.75
C LEU A 13 -4.27 5.43 9.87
N LYS A 14 -5.22 5.04 10.71
CA LYS A 14 -5.03 4.02 11.74
C LYS A 14 -6.14 3.00 11.63
N ILE A 15 -5.77 1.74 11.55
CA ILE A 15 -6.70 0.63 11.40
C ILE A 15 -6.71 -0.19 12.69
N ASP A 16 -7.91 -0.41 13.23
CA ASP A 16 -8.10 -1.29 14.39
C ASP A 16 -9.27 -2.25 14.12
N ASP A 17 -9.57 -3.14 15.07
CA ASP A 17 -10.61 -4.15 14.90
C ASP A 17 -12.00 -3.53 14.73
N ASP A 18 -12.24 -2.34 15.30
CA ASP A 18 -13.54 -1.69 15.25
C ASP A 18 -13.80 -0.94 13.95
N ASN A 19 -12.74 -0.44 13.29
CA ASN A 19 -12.89 0.40 12.10
C ASN A 19 -12.33 -0.23 10.83
N GLU A 20 -11.88 -1.49 10.87
CA GLU A 20 -11.16 -2.11 9.75
C GLU A 20 -11.92 -2.03 8.43
N ASP A 21 -13.19 -2.44 8.41
CA ASP A 21 -13.99 -2.44 7.18
C ASP A 21 -14.10 -1.03 6.59
N GLU A 22 -14.36 -0.04 7.45
CA GLU A 22 -14.49 1.36 7.04
C GLU A 22 -13.17 1.90 6.48
N MET A 23 -12.06 1.56 7.13
CA MET A 23 -10.74 2.03 6.68
C MET A 23 -10.31 1.36 5.38
N ILE A 24 -10.62 0.08 5.20
CA ILE A 24 -10.33 -0.61 3.94
C ILE A 24 -11.12 0.01 2.79
N GLU A 25 -12.40 0.32 3.00
CA GLU A 25 -13.20 1.04 2.00
C GLU A 25 -12.58 2.38 1.65
N ARG A 26 -12.10 3.12 2.65
CA ARG A 26 -11.45 4.41 2.43
C ARG A 26 -10.15 4.26 1.64
N ILE A 27 -9.35 3.24 1.95
CA ILE A 27 -8.12 2.94 1.22
C ILE A 27 -8.44 2.64 -0.24
N ASP A 28 -9.45 1.81 -0.50
CA ASP A 28 -9.85 1.47 -1.85
C ASP A 28 -10.27 2.72 -2.64
N ALA A 29 -11.01 3.63 -2.01
CA ALA A 29 -11.40 4.89 -2.63
C ALA A 29 -10.19 5.78 -2.94
N LEU A 30 -9.21 5.84 -2.01
CA LEU A 30 -7.97 6.58 -2.23
C LEU A 30 -7.16 6.00 -3.38
N MET A 31 -7.13 4.67 -3.52
CA MET A 31 -6.43 4.02 -4.64
C MET A 31 -7.08 4.37 -5.98
N GLN A 32 -8.40 4.45 -6.04
CA GLN A 32 -9.10 4.88 -7.25
C GLN A 32 -8.75 6.33 -7.61
N GLU A 33 -8.70 7.22 -6.62
CA GLU A 33 -8.30 8.61 -6.84
C GLU A 33 -6.84 8.70 -7.30
N LEU A 34 -5.96 7.92 -6.68
CA LEU A 34 -4.54 7.91 -7.01
C LEU A 34 -4.30 7.47 -8.45
N SER A 35 -5.07 6.50 -8.95
CA SER A 35 -4.91 5.97 -10.31
C SER A 35 -5.10 7.01 -11.40
N LYS A 36 -5.73 8.15 -11.09
CA LYS A 36 -5.97 9.24 -12.02
C LYS A 36 -4.79 10.21 -12.12
N ASN A 37 -3.79 10.08 -11.26
CA ASN A 37 -2.70 11.05 -11.12
C ASN A 37 -1.43 10.56 -11.81
N ASN A 38 -0.75 11.46 -12.52
CA ASN A 38 0.49 11.13 -13.24
C ASN A 38 1.67 10.88 -12.31
N ASP A 39 1.64 11.43 -11.10
CA ASP A 39 2.70 11.31 -10.10
C ASP A 39 2.37 10.30 -9.00
N ALA A 40 1.50 9.34 -9.31
CA ALA A 40 1.03 8.34 -8.36
C ALA A 40 2.18 7.51 -7.74
N ASP A 41 3.27 7.34 -8.47
CA ASP A 41 4.44 6.59 -7.99
C ASP A 41 5.05 7.20 -6.73
N THR A 42 4.88 8.50 -6.50
CA THR A 42 5.40 9.16 -5.30
C THR A 42 4.69 8.69 -4.03
N ALA A 43 3.56 8.02 -4.16
CA ALA A 43 2.81 7.48 -3.02
C ALA A 43 3.24 6.05 -2.62
N CYS A 44 4.16 5.43 -3.35
CA CYS A 44 4.58 4.04 -3.07
C CYS A 44 5.09 3.86 -1.65
N GLU A 45 5.93 4.78 -1.16
CA GLU A 45 6.45 4.71 0.19
C GLU A 45 5.33 4.74 1.22
N ALA A 46 4.38 5.67 1.07
CA ALA A 46 3.25 5.80 1.99
C ALA A 46 2.40 4.52 2.02
N MET A 47 2.19 3.90 0.86
CA MET A 47 1.42 2.66 0.77
C MET A 47 2.13 1.50 1.47
N ILE A 48 3.42 1.34 1.23
CA ILE A 48 4.22 0.28 1.86
C ILE A 48 4.29 0.49 3.36
N LEU A 49 4.50 1.72 3.82
CA LEU A 49 4.53 2.03 5.25
C LEU A 49 3.18 1.76 5.93
N LEU A 50 2.07 1.97 5.22
CA LEU A 50 0.75 1.64 5.74
C LEU A 50 0.63 0.14 6.00
N LEU A 51 1.06 -0.70 5.05
CA LEU A 51 1.07 -2.15 5.21
C LEU A 51 1.96 -2.57 6.38
N GLU A 52 3.13 -1.92 6.51
CA GLU A 52 4.10 -2.22 7.58
C GLU A 52 3.53 -1.90 8.96
N ARG A 53 2.78 -0.79 9.09
CA ARG A 53 2.20 -0.38 10.38
C ARG A 53 1.02 -1.25 10.82
N HIS A 54 0.36 -1.91 9.89
CA HIS A 54 -0.87 -2.67 10.16
C HIS A 54 -0.74 -4.12 9.70
N PRO A 55 0.16 -4.89 10.34
CA PRO A 55 0.45 -6.26 9.89
C PRO A 55 -0.72 -7.22 10.03
N ASP A 56 -1.67 -6.92 10.92
CA ASP A 56 -2.81 -7.80 11.18
C ASP A 56 -4.08 -7.40 10.43
N ALA A 57 -4.05 -6.28 9.69
CA ALA A 57 -5.21 -5.84 8.92
C ALA A 57 -5.39 -6.67 7.66
N ASP A 58 -6.64 -6.86 7.26
CA ASP A 58 -6.97 -7.61 6.04
C ASP A 58 -7.21 -6.63 4.88
N PHE A 59 -6.17 -6.41 4.06
CA PHE A 59 -6.24 -5.52 2.90
C PHE A 59 -6.82 -6.19 1.66
N GLY A 60 -7.14 -7.46 1.74
CA GLY A 60 -7.64 -8.26 0.63
C GLY A 60 -6.65 -9.34 0.23
N GLY A 61 -6.97 -10.11 -0.76
CA GLY A 61 -6.10 -11.18 -1.20
C GLY A 61 -5.85 -11.19 -2.71
N PRO A 62 -5.06 -10.27 -3.29
CA PRO A 62 -4.15 -9.29 -2.68
C PRO A 62 -4.75 -7.93 -2.32
N GLY A 63 -5.85 -7.51 -2.93
CA GLY A 63 -6.50 -6.25 -2.63
C GLY A 63 -6.01 -5.05 -3.45
N ALA A 64 -6.77 -3.95 -3.38
CA ALA A 64 -6.52 -2.77 -4.21
C ALA A 64 -5.16 -2.11 -3.95
N ILE A 65 -4.73 -2.03 -2.69
CA ILE A 65 -3.47 -1.38 -2.35
C ILE A 65 -2.26 -2.15 -2.91
N VAL A 66 -2.28 -3.48 -2.84
CA VAL A 66 -1.20 -4.31 -3.39
C VAL A 66 -1.13 -4.13 -4.91
N HIS A 67 -2.26 -4.20 -5.60
CA HIS A 67 -2.30 -4.00 -7.05
C HIS A 67 -1.81 -2.60 -7.45
N THR A 68 -2.16 -1.58 -6.67
CA THR A 68 -1.74 -0.21 -6.95
C THR A 68 -0.21 -0.08 -6.81
N ILE A 69 0.37 -0.67 -5.77
CA ILE A 69 1.84 -0.67 -5.60
C ILE A 69 2.50 -1.36 -6.81
N GLU A 70 1.97 -2.50 -7.23
CA GLU A 70 2.53 -3.30 -8.33
C GLU A 70 2.48 -2.57 -9.68
N ASP A 71 1.58 -1.60 -9.84
CA ASP A 71 1.50 -0.80 -11.07
C ASP A 71 2.73 0.10 -11.26
N HIS A 72 3.55 0.29 -10.23
CA HIS A 72 4.70 1.20 -10.26
C HIS A 72 6.03 0.45 -10.32
N ILE A 73 6.16 -0.46 -11.29
CA ILE A 73 7.38 -1.23 -11.53
C ILE A 73 8.56 -0.27 -11.72
N GLY A 74 9.67 -0.54 -11.02
CA GLY A 74 10.85 0.31 -11.02
C GLY A 74 10.87 1.34 -9.91
N LYS A 75 9.76 1.50 -9.18
CA LYS A 75 9.63 2.53 -8.13
C LYS A 75 9.47 1.93 -6.74
N TYR A 76 8.81 0.77 -6.61
CA TYR A 76 8.48 0.23 -5.29
C TYR A 76 9.50 -0.80 -4.78
N GLU A 77 10.32 -1.38 -5.64
CA GLU A 77 11.14 -2.55 -5.28
C GLU A 77 12.14 -2.25 -4.17
N SER A 78 12.87 -1.13 -4.27
CA SER A 78 13.83 -0.77 -3.23
C SER A 78 13.14 -0.40 -1.92
N LEU A 79 11.99 0.26 -2.01
CA LEU A 79 11.19 0.61 -0.83
C LEU A 79 10.67 -0.65 -0.14
N LEU A 80 10.26 -1.65 -0.92
CA LEU A 80 9.82 -2.94 -0.41
C LEU A 80 10.96 -3.67 0.31
N CYS A 81 12.16 -3.69 -0.28
CA CYS A 81 13.32 -4.31 0.34
C CYS A 81 13.68 -3.63 1.66
N ASP A 82 13.61 -2.30 1.72
CA ASP A 82 13.85 -1.56 2.95
C ASP A 82 12.84 -1.94 4.04
N SER A 83 11.55 -2.04 3.67
CA SER A 83 10.48 -2.43 4.59
C SER A 83 10.70 -3.83 5.13
N LEU A 84 11.05 -4.78 4.26
CA LEU A 84 11.32 -6.17 4.65
C LEU A 84 12.50 -6.26 5.61
N SER A 85 13.49 -5.38 5.46
CA SER A 85 14.65 -5.33 6.36
C SER A 85 14.28 -4.79 7.74
N ARG A 86 13.30 -3.87 7.80
CA ARG A 86 12.84 -3.31 9.07
C ARG A 86 11.89 -4.24 9.80
N GLN A 87 10.83 -4.65 9.09
CA GLN A 87 9.76 -5.45 9.71
C GLN A 87 8.94 -6.17 8.63
N PRO A 88 9.26 -7.43 8.33
CA PRO A 88 8.45 -8.21 7.38
C PRO A 88 7.02 -8.36 7.88
N THR A 89 6.05 -8.23 6.98
CA THR A 89 4.63 -8.48 7.25
C THR A 89 4.07 -9.41 6.19
N GLU A 90 2.88 -9.94 6.44
CA GLU A 90 2.22 -10.83 5.48
C GLU A 90 2.11 -10.18 4.09
N TYR A 91 1.68 -8.91 4.02
CA TYR A 91 1.49 -8.24 2.75
C TYR A 91 2.79 -7.82 2.07
N THR A 92 3.81 -7.42 2.82
CA THR A 92 5.11 -7.09 2.20
C THR A 92 5.81 -8.35 1.71
N VAL A 93 5.67 -9.48 2.42
CA VAL A 93 6.16 -10.77 1.94
C VAL A 93 5.38 -11.22 0.70
N MET A 94 4.06 -11.02 0.67
CA MET A 94 3.23 -11.30 -0.51
C MET A 94 3.70 -10.50 -1.72
N LEU A 95 3.99 -9.21 -1.56
CA LEU A 95 4.52 -8.36 -2.63
C LEU A 95 5.84 -8.91 -3.16
N LEU A 96 6.74 -9.33 -2.28
CA LEU A 96 8.01 -9.92 -2.68
C LEU A 96 7.81 -11.20 -3.49
N GLN A 97 6.94 -12.09 -3.03
CA GLN A 97 6.65 -13.35 -3.72
C GLN A 97 6.08 -13.09 -5.12
N ARG A 98 5.15 -12.14 -5.22
CA ARG A 98 4.56 -11.79 -6.52
C ARG A 98 5.59 -11.17 -7.46
N MET A 99 6.47 -10.33 -6.94
CA MET A 99 7.56 -9.73 -7.72
C MET A 99 8.49 -10.80 -8.28
N ILE A 100 8.88 -11.77 -7.45
CA ILE A 100 9.78 -12.86 -7.84
C ILE A 100 9.11 -13.76 -8.88
N ASN A 101 7.82 -14.01 -8.75
CA ASN A 101 7.06 -14.89 -9.65
C ASN A 101 6.65 -14.20 -10.95
N GLY A 102 6.92 -12.92 -11.10
CA GLY A 102 6.58 -12.16 -12.29
C GLY A 102 5.10 -11.82 -12.42
N GLU A 103 4.39 -11.79 -11.31
CA GLU A 103 2.96 -11.49 -11.29
C GLU A 103 2.66 -9.99 -11.28
#